data_0ba82e2fd076b098a6667a9defb3325a
#
_entry.id   0ba82e2fd076b098a6667a9defb3325a
#
_cell.length_a   1.000
_cell.length_b   1.000
_cell.length_c   1.000
_cell.angle_alpha   90.00
_cell.angle_beta   90.00
_cell.angle_gamma   90.00
#
_symmetry.space_group_name_H-M   'P 1'
#
loop_
_entity.id
_entity.type
_entity.pdbx_description
1 polymer ?
#
loop_
_entity_poly.entity_id
_entity_poly.type
_entity_poly.pdbx_seq_one_letter_code
_entity_poly.pdbx_strand_id
1 'polypeptide(L)'
;YPGDLLVRYPGTTIVCNGKSMNLLRQFHWSAPKGAMLVKEGDTLCTGRHTFTFYSAPMVHWPEVMVSYDAADHILFSADAFGTFGALNGVLFADEVDFDRDWLDDARRYYTNIVGKYGPQVLALLKKVEGLDVRMVCPLHGPIWRRDLGYLMDKYKKWASYQPEVRGVLIACASIYGGTETAAGILACRLAERGIPVELYDVSVTHCSYVLSDAFKYSHIVFASATYNNGIFTPMEELLRDIAHHALQDRTGALIQNGSWAPASGKLMAQILGEMKNMELLEQTVTLKSALAPGQDQELEALADALAASVRGEQEAPEQAVADAPKAKGFICKICGFIYESDTLPEDFRCPICGRPASDFEP
;
A
#
# COMPACT_ATOMS: atom_id res chain seq x y z
N TYR A 1 -11.69 -14.46 -30.04
CA TYR A 1 -12.70 -15.21 -29.24
C TYR A 1 -12.60 -16.71 -29.52
N PRO A 2 -12.93 -17.63 -28.54
CA PRO A 2 -12.82 -19.08 -28.74
C PRO A 2 -13.63 -19.57 -29.92
N GLY A 3 -14.81 -18.97 -30.21
CA GLY A 3 -15.64 -19.31 -31.36
C GLY A 3 -14.94 -19.08 -32.67
N ASP A 4 -14.27 -17.94 -32.84
CA ASP A 4 -13.55 -17.58 -34.07
C ASP A 4 -12.36 -18.51 -34.28
N LEU A 5 -11.68 -18.89 -33.20
CA LEU A 5 -10.58 -19.85 -33.25
C LEU A 5 -11.05 -21.20 -33.81
N LEU A 6 -12.18 -21.70 -33.33
CA LEU A 6 -12.73 -22.99 -33.76
C LEU A 6 -13.27 -22.99 -35.18
N VAL A 7 -13.79 -21.82 -35.64
CA VAL A 7 -14.13 -21.64 -37.05
C VAL A 7 -12.88 -21.75 -37.92
N ARG A 8 -11.79 -21.12 -37.50
CA ARG A 8 -10.52 -21.11 -38.23
C ARG A 8 -9.76 -22.44 -38.13
N TYR A 9 -9.86 -23.10 -36.98
CA TYR A 9 -9.18 -24.36 -36.67
C TYR A 9 -10.17 -25.39 -36.08
N PRO A 10 -11.00 -26.03 -36.92
CA PRO A 10 -12.11 -26.88 -36.48
C PRO A 10 -11.67 -28.18 -35.77
N GLY A 11 -10.38 -28.56 -35.89
CA GLY A 11 -9.80 -29.70 -35.19
C GLY A 11 -9.27 -29.36 -33.78
N THR A 12 -9.38 -28.11 -33.32
CA THR A 12 -8.89 -27.70 -32.01
C THR A 12 -9.82 -28.21 -30.90
N THR A 13 -9.24 -28.83 -29.86
CA THR A 13 -9.95 -29.21 -28.65
C THR A 13 -9.79 -28.12 -27.58
N ILE A 14 -10.90 -27.64 -27.02
CA ILE A 14 -10.88 -26.72 -25.88
C ILE A 14 -10.68 -27.53 -24.60
N VAL A 15 -9.69 -27.15 -23.79
CA VAL A 15 -9.44 -27.72 -22.45
C VAL A 15 -9.83 -26.68 -21.41
N CYS A 16 -10.77 -27.00 -20.53
CA CYS A 16 -11.25 -26.07 -19.50
C CYS A 16 -11.87 -26.83 -18.34
N ASN A 17 -12.17 -26.15 -17.23
CA ASN A 17 -12.95 -26.78 -16.17
C ASN A 17 -14.47 -26.57 -16.34
N GLY A 18 -15.27 -27.25 -15.48
CA GLY A 18 -16.73 -27.15 -15.58
C GLY A 18 -17.29 -25.76 -15.33
N LYS A 19 -16.63 -24.93 -14.49
CA LYS A 19 -17.06 -23.55 -14.24
C LYS A 19 -16.79 -22.65 -15.45
N SER A 20 -15.61 -22.77 -16.07
CA SER A 20 -15.28 -22.08 -17.33
C SER A 20 -16.29 -22.43 -18.42
N MET A 21 -16.65 -23.72 -18.53
CA MET A 21 -17.66 -24.14 -19.51
C MET A 21 -19.02 -23.47 -19.27
N ASN A 22 -19.43 -23.31 -18.01
CA ASN A 22 -20.69 -22.62 -17.69
C ASN A 22 -20.63 -21.12 -18.06
N LEU A 23 -19.50 -20.45 -17.78
CA LEU A 23 -19.31 -19.05 -18.18
C LEU A 23 -19.30 -18.88 -19.70
N LEU A 24 -18.62 -19.75 -20.43
CA LEU A 24 -18.63 -19.74 -21.89
C LEU A 24 -20.05 -19.81 -22.46
N ARG A 25 -20.93 -20.63 -21.84
CA ARG A 25 -22.36 -20.69 -22.22
C ARG A 25 -23.10 -19.39 -21.95
N GLN A 26 -22.80 -18.70 -20.85
CA GLN A 26 -23.39 -17.39 -20.53
C GLN A 26 -23.00 -16.31 -21.54
N PHE A 27 -21.81 -16.41 -22.13
CA PHE A 27 -21.40 -15.57 -23.27
C PHE A 27 -21.94 -16.07 -24.60
N HIS A 28 -23.02 -16.87 -24.60
CA HIS A 28 -23.69 -17.42 -25.80
C HIS A 28 -22.76 -18.24 -26.71
N TRP A 29 -21.68 -18.76 -26.14
CA TRP A 29 -20.79 -19.63 -26.89
C TRP A 29 -21.30 -21.07 -26.85
N SER A 30 -21.63 -21.60 -28.02
CA SER A 30 -21.98 -23.02 -28.15
C SER A 30 -20.71 -23.83 -27.90
N ALA A 31 -20.68 -24.55 -26.78
CA ALA A 31 -19.56 -25.43 -26.49
C ALA A 31 -19.35 -26.40 -27.67
N PRO A 32 -18.13 -26.46 -28.24
CA PRO A 32 -17.88 -27.41 -29.32
C PRO A 32 -18.11 -28.83 -28.81
N LYS A 33 -18.62 -29.68 -29.69
CA LYS A 33 -18.66 -31.11 -29.44
C LYS A 33 -17.20 -31.57 -29.20
N GLY A 34 -16.90 -32.02 -27.97
CA GLY A 34 -15.58 -32.56 -27.65
C GLY A 34 -14.66 -31.67 -26.80
N ALA A 35 -15.19 -30.68 -26.08
CA ALA A 35 -14.38 -30.01 -25.05
C ALA A 35 -13.91 -31.01 -23.97
N MET A 36 -12.65 -30.92 -23.61
CA MET A 36 -12.05 -31.73 -22.52
C MET A 36 -12.20 -30.97 -21.21
N LEU A 37 -12.90 -31.57 -20.26
CA LEU A 37 -13.04 -31.03 -18.92
C LEU A 37 -11.96 -31.56 -18.02
N VAL A 38 -11.22 -30.64 -17.38
CA VAL A 38 -10.15 -30.92 -16.41
C VAL A 38 -10.48 -30.36 -15.04
N LYS A 39 -9.85 -30.92 -14.01
CA LYS A 39 -9.98 -30.52 -12.61
C LYS A 39 -8.60 -30.44 -11.94
N GLU A 40 -8.58 -30.08 -10.68
CA GLU A 40 -7.38 -30.04 -9.83
C GLU A 40 -6.57 -31.33 -9.95
N GLY A 41 -5.30 -31.22 -10.29
CA GLY A 41 -4.36 -32.32 -10.38
C GLY A 41 -4.42 -33.18 -11.66
N ASP A 42 -5.42 -32.93 -12.54
CA ASP A 42 -5.46 -33.61 -13.83
C ASP A 42 -4.23 -33.23 -14.67
N THR A 43 -3.82 -34.14 -15.54
CA THR A 43 -2.69 -33.93 -16.45
C THR A 43 -3.12 -34.11 -17.90
N LEU A 44 -2.45 -33.35 -18.79
CA LEU A 44 -2.60 -33.45 -20.22
C LEU A 44 -1.22 -33.58 -20.89
N CYS A 45 -0.95 -34.72 -21.51
CA CYS A 45 0.24 -34.91 -22.34
C CYS A 45 -0.06 -34.52 -23.80
N THR A 46 0.76 -33.63 -24.35
CA THR A 46 0.71 -33.21 -25.75
C THR A 46 1.94 -33.66 -26.54
N GLY A 47 2.56 -34.76 -26.12
CA GLY A 47 3.81 -35.29 -26.67
C GLY A 47 5.00 -35.00 -25.75
N ARG A 48 5.83 -34.01 -26.08
CA ARG A 48 6.95 -33.59 -25.23
C ARG A 48 6.53 -32.95 -23.93
N HIS A 49 5.44 -32.17 -23.95
CA HIS A 49 4.96 -31.39 -22.81
C HIS A 49 3.87 -32.13 -22.05
N THR A 50 3.92 -32.06 -20.73
CA THR A 50 2.88 -32.55 -19.85
C THR A 50 2.46 -31.44 -18.91
N PHE A 51 1.22 -30.99 -19.07
CA PHE A 51 0.61 -29.96 -18.25
C PHE A 51 -0.10 -30.56 -17.06
N THR A 52 0.11 -30.02 -15.87
CA THR A 52 -0.68 -30.30 -14.69
C THR A 52 -1.52 -29.08 -14.34
N PHE A 53 -2.82 -29.28 -14.04
CA PHE A 53 -3.75 -28.20 -13.79
C PHE A 53 -3.99 -27.98 -12.30
N TYR A 54 -3.91 -26.72 -11.83
CA TYR A 54 -4.16 -26.34 -10.46
C TYR A 54 -5.26 -25.30 -10.41
N SER A 55 -6.32 -25.55 -9.64
CA SER A 55 -7.39 -24.58 -9.43
C SER A 55 -6.95 -23.41 -8.58
N ALA A 56 -7.23 -22.20 -9.04
CA ALA A 56 -6.93 -20.94 -8.36
C ALA A 56 -8.22 -20.10 -8.23
N PRO A 57 -9.27 -20.63 -7.57
CA PRO A 57 -10.57 -19.97 -7.52
C PRO A 57 -10.45 -18.59 -6.88
N MET A 58 -11.11 -17.60 -7.47
CA MET A 58 -11.09 -16.19 -7.05
C MET A 58 -9.73 -15.49 -7.20
N VAL A 59 -8.84 -16.01 -8.02
CA VAL A 59 -7.63 -15.30 -8.46
C VAL A 59 -7.72 -14.94 -9.97
N HIS A 60 -8.66 -14.06 -10.49
CA HIS A 60 -9.61 -13.42 -9.58
C HIS A 60 -11.06 -13.90 -9.81
N TRP A 61 -11.32 -14.81 -10.72
CA TRP A 61 -12.63 -15.40 -11.03
C TRP A 61 -12.77 -16.80 -10.45
N PRO A 62 -14.02 -17.30 -10.25
CA PRO A 62 -14.26 -18.58 -9.56
C PRO A 62 -13.74 -19.80 -10.33
N GLU A 63 -13.55 -19.73 -11.63
CA GLU A 63 -13.10 -20.81 -12.51
C GLU A 63 -11.59 -20.81 -12.80
N VAL A 64 -10.85 -19.83 -12.31
CA VAL A 64 -9.41 -19.67 -12.65
C VAL A 64 -8.65 -20.95 -12.34
N MET A 65 -7.84 -21.36 -13.30
CA MET A 65 -6.86 -22.43 -13.21
C MET A 65 -5.51 -21.93 -13.72
N VAL A 66 -4.45 -22.39 -13.08
CA VAL A 66 -3.09 -22.25 -13.60
C VAL A 66 -2.66 -23.62 -14.13
N SER A 67 -1.74 -23.62 -15.10
CA SER A 67 -1.19 -24.85 -15.64
C SER A 67 0.34 -24.83 -15.59
N TYR A 68 0.92 -25.95 -15.17
CA TYR A 68 2.36 -26.14 -15.05
C TYR A 68 2.84 -27.13 -16.08
N ASP A 69 3.78 -26.73 -16.93
CA ASP A 69 4.48 -27.58 -17.85
C ASP A 69 5.75 -28.12 -17.18
N ALA A 70 5.77 -29.43 -16.94
CA ALA A 70 6.89 -30.08 -16.28
C ALA A 70 8.11 -30.27 -17.17
N ALA A 71 7.97 -30.18 -18.51
CA ALA A 71 9.08 -30.36 -19.44
C ALA A 71 10.01 -29.15 -19.51
N ASP A 72 9.43 -27.95 -19.54
CA ASP A 72 10.18 -26.70 -19.64
C ASP A 72 10.09 -25.86 -18.35
N HIS A 73 9.48 -26.40 -17.28
CA HIS A 73 9.31 -25.77 -15.95
C HIS A 73 8.57 -24.43 -15.99
N ILE A 74 7.54 -24.33 -16.82
CA ILE A 74 6.78 -23.11 -17.06
C ILE A 74 5.46 -23.15 -16.30
N LEU A 75 5.19 -22.11 -15.51
CA LEU A 75 3.90 -21.85 -14.90
C LEU A 75 3.13 -20.83 -15.74
N PHE A 76 2.05 -21.25 -16.37
CA PHE A 76 1.04 -20.36 -16.98
C PHE A 76 0.06 -19.95 -15.90
N SER A 77 0.22 -18.75 -15.40
CA SER A 77 -0.37 -18.32 -14.13
C SER A 77 -1.73 -17.62 -14.25
N ALA A 78 -2.33 -17.61 -15.43
CA ALA A 78 -3.53 -16.82 -15.72
C ALA A 78 -3.30 -15.34 -15.33
N ASP A 79 -4.23 -14.73 -14.57
CA ASP A 79 -4.11 -13.35 -14.13
C ASP A 79 -3.14 -13.15 -12.94
N ALA A 80 -2.79 -14.22 -12.24
CA ALA A 80 -1.79 -14.12 -11.18
C ALA A 80 -0.45 -13.64 -11.74
N PHE A 81 0.19 -12.74 -10.99
CA PHE A 81 1.44 -12.07 -11.37
C PHE A 81 1.32 -11.10 -12.55
N GLY A 82 0.09 -10.76 -12.93
CA GLY A 82 -0.17 -9.78 -13.96
C GLY A 82 0.16 -8.34 -13.54
N THR A 83 0.26 -7.46 -14.53
CA THR A 83 0.43 -6.02 -14.32
C THR A 83 -0.34 -5.24 -15.37
N PHE A 84 -0.74 -4.01 -15.05
CA PHE A 84 -1.19 -3.05 -16.05
C PHE A 84 -0.01 -2.59 -16.91
N GLY A 85 -0.30 -1.95 -18.03
CA GLY A 85 0.70 -1.41 -18.94
C GLY A 85 0.79 -2.17 -20.26
N ALA A 86 1.57 -1.63 -21.19
CA ALA A 86 1.80 -2.19 -22.52
C ALA A 86 3.28 -2.57 -22.69
N LEU A 87 3.52 -3.73 -23.28
CA LEU A 87 4.86 -4.32 -23.36
C LEU A 87 5.84 -3.62 -24.30
N ASN A 88 5.54 -2.58 -24.99
CA ASN A 88 6.43 -1.74 -25.81
C ASN A 88 7.64 -2.44 -26.48
N GLY A 89 7.45 -3.68 -26.92
CA GLY A 89 8.52 -4.50 -27.52
C GLY A 89 9.38 -5.31 -26.54
N VAL A 90 9.24 -5.10 -25.22
CA VAL A 90 9.90 -5.89 -24.19
C VAL A 90 8.98 -7.06 -23.82
N LEU A 91 9.55 -8.25 -23.67
CA LEU A 91 8.78 -9.46 -23.36
C LEU A 91 9.05 -9.94 -21.93
N PHE A 92 10.26 -9.77 -21.43
CA PHE A 92 10.69 -10.34 -20.15
C PHE A 92 10.97 -9.25 -19.10
N ALA A 93 10.63 -9.54 -17.85
CA ALA A 93 10.80 -8.61 -16.72
C ALA A 93 12.28 -8.26 -16.46
N ASP A 94 13.23 -9.16 -16.79
CA ASP A 94 14.66 -8.96 -16.63
C ASP A 94 15.31 -8.11 -17.75
N GLU A 95 14.52 -7.62 -18.70
CA GLU A 95 14.97 -6.73 -19.78
C GLU A 95 14.70 -5.26 -19.47
N VAL A 96 14.10 -4.95 -18.32
CA VAL A 96 13.73 -3.59 -17.86
C VAL A 96 14.13 -3.39 -16.41
N ASP A 97 14.13 -2.14 -15.96
CA ASP A 97 14.14 -1.81 -14.54
C ASP A 97 12.71 -1.95 -14.00
N PHE A 98 12.38 -3.17 -13.53
CA PHE A 98 11.03 -3.48 -13.11
C PHE A 98 10.54 -2.61 -11.94
N ASP A 99 11.42 -2.27 -10.99
CA ASP A 99 11.06 -1.44 -9.83
C ASP A 99 10.66 -0.03 -10.26
N ARG A 100 11.38 0.55 -11.21
CA ARG A 100 11.09 1.88 -11.71
C ARG A 100 9.90 1.92 -12.66
N ASP A 101 9.83 0.94 -13.57
CA ASP A 101 8.95 1.02 -14.75
C ASP A 101 7.63 0.26 -14.60
N TRP A 102 7.57 -0.74 -13.70
CA TRP A 102 6.45 -1.69 -13.65
C TRP A 102 5.91 -1.99 -12.25
N LEU A 103 6.68 -1.81 -11.18
CA LEU A 103 6.28 -2.26 -9.83
C LEU A 103 4.99 -1.58 -9.36
N ASP A 104 4.85 -0.28 -9.60
CA ASP A 104 3.65 0.46 -9.19
C ASP A 104 2.41 0.00 -9.98
N ASP A 105 2.55 -0.29 -11.27
CA ASP A 105 1.47 -0.83 -12.09
C ASP A 105 1.16 -2.31 -11.76
N ALA A 106 2.15 -3.10 -11.34
CA ALA A 106 1.95 -4.46 -10.85
C ALA A 106 1.18 -4.47 -9.52
N ARG A 107 1.54 -3.59 -8.57
CA ARG A 107 0.80 -3.40 -7.32
C ARG A 107 -0.61 -2.92 -7.60
N ARG A 108 -0.76 -1.93 -8.48
CA ARG A 108 -2.05 -1.38 -8.88
C ARG A 108 -2.93 -2.44 -9.53
N TYR A 109 -2.37 -3.31 -10.39
CA TYR A 109 -3.09 -4.46 -10.95
C TYR A 109 -3.54 -5.39 -9.82
N TYR A 110 -2.60 -5.83 -8.97
CA TYR A 110 -2.91 -6.72 -7.86
C TYR A 110 -4.03 -6.17 -6.98
N THR A 111 -3.89 -4.95 -6.49
CA THR A 111 -4.83 -4.36 -5.52
C THR A 111 -6.22 -4.19 -6.09
N ASN A 112 -6.34 -3.72 -7.33
CA ASN A 112 -7.64 -3.46 -7.96
C ASN A 112 -8.33 -4.72 -8.49
N ILE A 113 -7.57 -5.73 -8.90
CA ILE A 113 -8.12 -6.94 -9.53
C ILE A 113 -8.23 -8.09 -8.56
N VAL A 114 -7.25 -8.29 -7.69
CA VAL A 114 -7.12 -9.46 -6.82
C VAL A 114 -7.19 -9.10 -5.33
N GLY A 115 -6.96 -7.86 -4.95
CA GLY A 115 -6.70 -7.40 -3.56
C GLY A 115 -7.64 -7.94 -2.49
N LYS A 116 -8.94 -8.05 -2.79
CA LYS A 116 -9.94 -8.66 -1.90
C LYS A 116 -9.64 -10.12 -1.54
N TYR A 117 -8.96 -10.85 -2.42
CA TYR A 117 -8.82 -12.30 -2.37
C TYR A 117 -7.45 -12.76 -1.90
N GLY A 118 -6.81 -11.99 -1.02
CA GLY A 118 -5.50 -12.30 -0.44
C GLY A 118 -5.36 -13.75 0.07
N PRO A 119 -6.30 -14.28 0.87
CA PRO A 119 -6.24 -15.68 1.33
C PRO A 119 -6.22 -16.71 0.19
N GLN A 120 -6.96 -16.46 -0.90
CA GLN A 120 -6.99 -17.34 -2.07
C GLN A 120 -5.67 -17.29 -2.84
N VAL A 121 -5.06 -16.11 -2.94
CA VAL A 121 -3.72 -15.95 -3.51
C VAL A 121 -2.69 -16.72 -2.68
N LEU A 122 -2.70 -16.58 -1.35
CA LEU A 122 -1.78 -17.34 -0.47
C LEU A 122 -1.98 -18.85 -0.62
N ALA A 123 -3.23 -19.31 -0.78
CA ALA A 123 -3.51 -20.73 -1.04
C ALA A 123 -2.95 -21.20 -2.39
N LEU A 124 -3.03 -20.37 -3.44
CA LEU A 124 -2.40 -20.66 -4.73
C LEU A 124 -0.88 -20.72 -4.61
N LEU A 125 -0.25 -19.72 -3.98
CA LEU A 125 1.21 -19.68 -3.78
C LEU A 125 1.70 -20.95 -3.07
N LYS A 126 0.97 -21.40 -2.04
CA LYS A 126 1.29 -22.65 -1.32
C LYS A 126 1.20 -23.89 -2.23
N LYS A 127 0.26 -23.94 -3.17
CA LYS A 127 0.12 -25.06 -4.11
C LYS A 127 1.32 -25.15 -5.06
N VAL A 128 1.82 -24.02 -5.53
CA VAL A 128 2.91 -23.96 -6.50
C VAL A 128 4.30 -23.92 -5.86
N GLU A 129 4.40 -23.75 -4.55
CA GLU A 129 5.68 -23.63 -3.81
C GLU A 129 6.59 -24.87 -3.97
N GLY A 130 5.99 -26.06 -4.13
CA GLY A 130 6.72 -27.33 -4.32
C GLY A 130 7.12 -27.62 -5.77
N LEU A 131 6.78 -26.76 -6.73
CA LEU A 131 7.08 -26.96 -8.14
C LEU A 131 8.43 -26.32 -8.50
N ASP A 132 9.22 -27.01 -9.34
CA ASP A 132 10.44 -26.42 -9.94
C ASP A 132 10.05 -25.44 -11.06
N VAL A 133 9.54 -24.26 -10.68
CA VAL A 133 9.14 -23.22 -11.63
C VAL A 133 10.38 -22.41 -12.02
N ARG A 134 10.66 -22.32 -13.33
CA ARG A 134 11.76 -21.51 -13.89
C ARG A 134 11.28 -20.34 -14.72
N MET A 135 10.00 -20.37 -15.12
CA MET A 135 9.37 -19.29 -15.86
C MET A 135 7.91 -19.14 -15.43
N VAL A 136 7.44 -17.90 -15.28
CA VAL A 136 6.05 -17.57 -15.04
C VAL A 136 5.54 -16.75 -16.20
N CYS A 137 4.47 -17.22 -16.84
CA CYS A 137 3.81 -16.58 -17.97
C CYS A 137 2.41 -16.11 -17.56
N PRO A 138 2.26 -14.86 -17.11
CA PRO A 138 0.95 -14.28 -16.83
C PRO A 138 0.21 -13.89 -18.11
N LEU A 139 -1.11 -13.67 -18.03
CA LEU A 139 -1.91 -13.17 -19.14
C LEU A 139 -1.69 -11.66 -19.40
N HIS A 140 -1.19 -10.92 -18.43
CA HIS A 140 -0.95 -9.49 -18.48
C HIS A 140 0.45 -9.15 -17.99
N GLY A 141 1.14 -8.22 -18.69
CA GLY A 141 2.47 -7.76 -18.34
C GLY A 141 3.61 -8.68 -18.79
N PRO A 142 4.84 -8.48 -18.30
CA PRO A 142 6.02 -9.20 -18.73
C PRO A 142 6.08 -10.63 -18.19
N ILE A 143 6.77 -11.50 -18.94
CA ILE A 143 7.11 -12.86 -18.53
C ILE A 143 8.28 -12.81 -17.54
N TRP A 144 8.23 -13.64 -16.51
CA TRP A 144 9.30 -13.79 -15.52
C TRP A 144 10.09 -15.05 -15.76
N ARG A 145 11.40 -14.92 -15.90
CA ARG A 145 12.36 -16.04 -16.05
C ARG A 145 13.59 -15.93 -15.14
N ARG A 146 13.67 -14.83 -14.38
CA ARG A 146 14.68 -14.56 -13.34
C ARG A 146 14.01 -13.92 -12.15
N ASP A 147 14.67 -13.94 -11.01
CA ASP A 147 14.24 -13.26 -9.78
C ASP A 147 12.81 -13.60 -9.34
N LEU A 148 12.38 -14.87 -9.57
CA LEU A 148 11.04 -15.34 -9.20
C LEU A 148 10.77 -15.19 -7.71
N GLY A 149 11.81 -15.30 -6.86
CA GLY A 149 11.71 -15.05 -5.43
C GLY A 149 11.22 -13.64 -5.11
N TYR A 150 11.75 -12.63 -5.79
CA TYR A 150 11.30 -11.24 -5.66
C TYR A 150 9.81 -11.09 -5.97
N LEU A 151 9.35 -11.63 -7.10
CA LEU A 151 7.95 -11.60 -7.50
C LEU A 151 7.04 -12.27 -6.45
N MET A 152 7.45 -13.46 -5.97
CA MET A 152 6.70 -14.20 -4.95
C MET A 152 6.61 -13.44 -3.63
N ASP A 153 7.69 -12.76 -3.21
CA ASP A 153 7.72 -11.97 -1.98
C ASP A 153 6.81 -10.75 -2.08
N LYS A 154 6.76 -10.07 -3.22
CA LYS A 154 5.80 -8.98 -3.46
C LYS A 154 4.35 -9.48 -3.34
N TYR A 155 4.03 -10.58 -4.03
CA TYR A 155 2.69 -11.17 -3.98
C TYR A 155 2.32 -11.65 -2.56
N LYS A 156 3.24 -12.27 -1.82
CA LYS A 156 3.01 -12.66 -0.41
C LYS A 156 2.69 -11.44 0.46
N LYS A 157 3.45 -10.35 0.33
CA LYS A 157 3.19 -9.09 1.07
C LYS A 157 1.81 -8.54 0.77
N TRP A 158 1.46 -8.38 -0.51
CA TRP A 158 0.17 -7.84 -0.89
C TRP A 158 -0.99 -8.75 -0.44
N ALA A 159 -0.84 -10.07 -0.61
CA ALA A 159 -1.86 -11.06 -0.23
C ALA A 159 -2.05 -11.20 1.29
N SER A 160 -1.05 -10.86 2.08
CA SER A 160 -1.12 -10.82 3.54
C SER A 160 -1.40 -9.42 4.08
N TYR A 161 -1.71 -8.46 3.20
CA TYR A 161 -1.97 -7.05 3.53
C TYR A 161 -0.81 -6.34 4.26
N GLN A 162 0.41 -6.85 4.16
CA GLN A 162 1.59 -6.22 4.74
C GLN A 162 2.00 -5.00 3.93
N PRO A 163 2.23 -3.84 4.58
CA PRO A 163 2.70 -2.66 3.88
C PRO A 163 4.13 -2.85 3.35
N GLU A 164 4.43 -2.27 2.19
CA GLU A 164 5.78 -2.27 1.63
C GLU A 164 6.66 -1.18 2.26
N VAL A 165 6.03 -0.07 2.64
CA VAL A 165 6.69 1.14 3.14
C VAL A 165 6.11 1.54 4.49
N ARG A 166 6.97 1.69 5.48
CA ARG A 166 6.62 2.38 6.73
C ARG A 166 6.63 3.88 6.45
N GLY A 167 5.46 4.43 6.22
CA GLY A 167 5.27 5.81 5.81
C GLY A 167 3.79 6.15 5.75
N VAL A 168 3.46 7.33 5.25
CA VAL A 168 2.12 7.91 5.30
C VAL A 168 1.61 8.22 3.89
N LEU A 169 0.44 7.68 3.56
CA LEU A 169 -0.37 8.13 2.44
C LEU A 169 -1.34 9.21 2.95
N ILE A 170 -1.42 10.35 2.29
CA ILE A 170 -2.43 11.39 2.56
C ILE A 170 -3.41 11.42 1.39
N ALA A 171 -4.65 11.02 1.63
CA ALA A 171 -5.77 11.16 0.69
C ALA A 171 -6.54 12.44 1.05
N CYS A 172 -6.56 13.41 0.14
CA CYS A 172 -7.18 14.72 0.35
C CYS A 172 -8.34 14.95 -0.61
N ALA A 173 -9.50 15.38 -0.08
CA ALA A 173 -10.66 15.83 -0.85
C ALA A 173 -11.06 17.22 -0.40
N SER A 174 -10.68 18.25 -1.16
CA SER A 174 -10.90 19.65 -0.86
C SER A 174 -11.84 20.30 -1.87
N ILE A 175 -12.68 21.24 -1.40
CA ILE A 175 -13.59 22.01 -2.28
C ILE A 175 -13.00 23.41 -2.58
N TYR A 176 -12.52 24.09 -1.54
CA TYR A 176 -12.02 25.48 -1.64
C TYR A 176 -10.53 25.61 -1.27
N GLY A 177 -9.77 24.52 -1.25
CA GLY A 177 -8.33 24.52 -0.97
C GLY A 177 -7.95 24.50 0.52
N GLY A 178 -8.86 24.76 1.46
CA GLY A 178 -8.52 24.81 2.89
C GLY A 178 -8.09 23.47 3.47
N THR A 179 -8.74 22.37 3.08
CA THR A 179 -8.33 20.99 3.45
C THR A 179 -7.00 20.61 2.78
N GLU A 180 -6.85 20.97 1.52
CA GLU A 180 -5.63 20.72 0.73
C GLU A 180 -4.43 21.43 1.35
N THR A 181 -4.59 22.69 1.75
CA THR A 181 -3.53 23.47 2.45
C THR A 181 -3.08 22.75 3.72
N ALA A 182 -4.01 22.29 4.56
CA ALA A 182 -3.67 21.56 5.78
C ALA A 182 -2.98 20.20 5.48
N ALA A 183 -3.47 19.46 4.48
CA ALA A 183 -2.86 18.22 4.03
C ALA A 183 -1.42 18.43 3.50
N GLY A 184 -1.19 19.50 2.72
CA GLY A 184 0.13 19.88 2.23
C GLY A 184 1.10 20.27 3.34
N ILE A 185 0.63 21.02 4.33
CA ILE A 185 1.45 21.38 5.51
C ILE A 185 1.84 20.10 6.27
N LEU A 186 0.87 19.19 6.54
CA LEU A 186 1.15 17.92 7.19
C LEU A 186 2.17 17.09 6.41
N ALA A 187 2.06 17.02 5.08
CA ALA A 187 3.03 16.32 4.23
C ALA A 187 4.44 16.88 4.40
N CYS A 188 4.59 18.21 4.40
CA CYS A 188 5.87 18.86 4.65
C CYS A 188 6.43 18.52 6.05
N ARG A 189 5.58 18.56 7.09
CA ARG A 189 6.00 18.24 8.46
C ARG A 189 6.45 16.78 8.62
N LEU A 190 5.79 15.85 7.93
CA LEU A 190 6.20 14.44 7.90
C LEU A 190 7.54 14.28 7.16
N ALA A 191 7.70 14.92 6.01
CA ALA A 191 8.96 14.90 5.25
C ALA A 191 10.13 15.48 6.05
N GLU A 192 9.94 16.60 6.78
CA GLU A 192 10.93 17.17 7.70
C GLU A 192 11.37 16.20 8.80
N ARG A 193 10.50 15.26 9.19
CA ARG A 193 10.79 14.17 10.15
C ARG A 193 11.40 12.93 9.50
N GLY A 194 11.67 12.97 8.19
CA GLY A 194 12.20 11.84 7.42
C GLY A 194 11.19 10.70 7.22
N ILE A 195 9.90 10.97 7.35
CA ILE A 195 8.84 9.98 7.08
C ILE A 195 8.51 10.00 5.59
N PRO A 196 8.57 8.85 4.89
CA PRO A 196 8.09 8.75 3.52
C PRO A 196 6.61 9.13 3.45
N VAL A 197 6.26 10.06 2.57
CA VAL A 197 4.90 10.58 2.43
C VAL A 197 4.52 10.68 0.96
N GLU A 198 3.28 10.31 0.65
CA GLU A 198 2.62 10.52 -0.64
C GLU A 198 1.32 11.28 -0.41
N LEU A 199 0.99 12.23 -1.26
CA LEU A 199 -0.22 13.06 -1.16
C LEU A 199 -1.00 13.02 -2.47
N TYR A 200 -2.27 12.63 -2.39
CA TYR A 200 -3.20 12.64 -3.51
C TYR A 200 -4.38 13.58 -3.28
N ASP A 201 -4.69 14.40 -4.28
CA ASP A 201 -6.03 14.98 -4.42
C ASP A 201 -6.95 13.92 -5.06
N VAL A 202 -7.82 13.32 -4.25
CA VAL A 202 -8.72 12.25 -4.69
C VAL A 202 -9.88 12.74 -5.56
N SER A 203 -10.05 14.05 -5.72
CA SER A 203 -11.05 14.62 -6.63
C SER A 203 -10.60 14.63 -8.10
N VAL A 204 -9.30 14.50 -8.35
CA VAL A 204 -8.70 14.49 -9.70
C VAL A 204 -7.87 13.25 -10.00
N THR A 205 -7.48 12.49 -8.96
CA THR A 205 -6.71 11.26 -9.11
C THR A 205 -7.64 10.07 -9.16
N HIS A 206 -7.47 9.22 -10.17
CA HIS A 206 -8.28 8.00 -10.27
C HIS A 206 -8.04 7.10 -9.05
N CYS A 207 -9.13 6.64 -8.40
CA CYS A 207 -9.09 5.89 -7.13
C CYS A 207 -8.15 4.67 -7.16
N SER A 208 -7.95 4.03 -8.33
CA SER A 208 -7.07 2.88 -8.46
C SER A 208 -5.60 3.14 -8.10
N TYR A 209 -5.10 4.36 -8.26
CA TYR A 209 -3.74 4.74 -7.81
C TYR A 209 -3.69 4.90 -6.30
N VAL A 210 -4.67 5.59 -5.74
CA VAL A 210 -4.76 5.80 -4.29
C VAL A 210 -4.95 4.47 -3.54
N LEU A 211 -5.78 3.56 -4.08
CA LEU A 211 -5.95 2.21 -3.56
C LEU A 211 -4.64 1.42 -3.59
N SER A 212 -3.88 1.50 -4.68
CA SER A 212 -2.55 0.86 -4.78
C SER A 212 -1.63 1.32 -3.65
N ASP A 213 -1.59 2.62 -3.41
CA ASP A 213 -0.72 3.18 -2.38
C ASP A 213 -1.28 2.98 -0.97
N ALA A 214 -2.59 2.80 -0.79
CA ALA A 214 -3.17 2.36 0.47
C ALA A 214 -2.67 0.94 0.89
N PHE A 215 -2.37 0.08 -0.09
CA PHE A 215 -1.69 -1.20 0.18
C PHE A 215 -0.18 -1.03 0.42
N LYS A 216 0.46 -0.04 -0.20
CA LYS A 216 1.90 0.22 -0.10
C LYS A 216 2.29 0.80 1.26
N TYR A 217 1.56 1.78 1.76
CA TYR A 217 1.89 2.51 2.98
C TYR A 217 1.26 1.91 4.24
N SER A 218 1.97 2.03 5.37
CA SER A 218 1.50 1.54 6.67
C SER A 218 0.45 2.44 7.33
N HIS A 219 0.47 3.75 7.03
CA HIS A 219 -0.41 4.76 7.62
C HIS A 219 -1.15 5.53 6.53
N ILE A 220 -2.40 5.91 6.82
CA ILE A 220 -3.23 6.65 5.87
C ILE A 220 -3.91 7.81 6.59
N VAL A 221 -3.72 9.02 6.09
CA VAL A 221 -4.47 10.20 6.53
C VAL A 221 -5.61 10.46 5.55
N PHE A 222 -6.83 10.53 6.06
CA PHE A 222 -8.00 10.88 5.30
C PHE A 222 -8.41 12.31 5.63
N ALA A 223 -8.20 13.22 4.68
CA ALA A 223 -8.48 14.65 4.82
C ALA A 223 -9.68 15.04 3.93
N SER A 224 -10.83 15.36 4.52
CA SER A 224 -12.05 15.62 3.74
C SER A 224 -12.84 16.82 4.21
N ALA A 225 -13.36 17.57 3.22
CA ALA A 225 -14.41 18.54 3.46
C ALA A 225 -15.74 17.84 3.79
N THR A 226 -16.60 18.55 4.58
CA THR A 226 -17.99 18.18 4.79
C THR A 226 -18.83 18.72 3.63
N TYR A 227 -19.59 17.86 2.98
CA TYR A 227 -20.47 18.22 1.87
C TYR A 227 -21.87 17.65 2.10
N ASN A 228 -22.90 18.51 2.06
CA ASN A 228 -24.30 18.14 2.33
C ASN A 228 -24.48 17.34 3.65
N ASN A 229 -23.82 17.75 4.72
CA ASN A 229 -23.73 17.05 6.01
C ASN A 229 -23.11 15.64 5.95
N GLY A 230 -22.50 15.27 4.82
CA GLY A 230 -21.82 14.01 4.57
C GLY A 230 -20.32 14.19 4.34
N ILE A 231 -19.67 13.12 3.94
CA ILE A 231 -18.31 13.13 3.44
C ILE A 231 -18.34 13.72 2.02
N PHE A 232 -17.32 14.48 1.60
CA PHE A 232 -17.21 14.90 0.21
C PHE A 232 -17.08 13.69 -0.70
N THR A 233 -17.92 13.63 -1.73
CA THR A 233 -18.18 12.44 -2.55
C THR A 233 -16.91 11.67 -3.01
N PRO A 234 -15.85 12.32 -3.53
CA PRO A 234 -14.65 11.58 -3.94
C PRO A 234 -13.97 10.81 -2.79
N MET A 235 -13.99 11.37 -1.58
CA MET A 235 -13.46 10.70 -0.39
C MET A 235 -14.36 9.55 0.05
N GLU A 236 -15.68 9.70 0.00
CA GLU A 236 -16.60 8.63 0.37
C GLU A 236 -16.48 7.45 -0.61
N GLU A 237 -16.35 7.71 -1.90
CA GLU A 237 -16.09 6.69 -2.91
C GLU A 237 -14.79 5.94 -2.65
N LEU A 238 -13.70 6.66 -2.37
CA LEU A 238 -12.41 6.04 -2.04
C LEU A 238 -12.50 5.15 -0.78
N LEU A 239 -13.11 5.64 0.29
CA LEU A 239 -13.25 4.87 1.54
C LEU A 239 -14.04 3.57 1.33
N ARG A 240 -15.14 3.63 0.56
CA ARG A 240 -15.93 2.44 0.23
C ARG A 240 -15.16 1.48 -0.65
N ASP A 241 -14.39 1.99 -1.60
CA ASP A 241 -13.55 1.16 -2.48
C ASP A 241 -12.46 0.43 -1.68
N ILE A 242 -11.77 1.13 -0.80
CA ILE A 242 -10.78 0.54 0.11
C ILE A 242 -11.42 -0.57 0.98
N ALA A 243 -12.61 -0.30 1.55
CA ALA A 243 -13.34 -1.29 2.35
C ALA A 243 -13.76 -2.52 1.53
N HIS A 244 -14.23 -2.33 0.29
CA HIS A 244 -14.61 -3.41 -0.62
C HIS A 244 -13.41 -4.30 -1.02
N HIS A 245 -12.21 -3.74 -1.06
CA HIS A 245 -10.96 -4.48 -1.30
C HIS A 245 -10.38 -5.12 -0.03
N ALA A 246 -11.11 -5.02 1.10
CA ALA A 246 -10.78 -5.65 2.37
C ALA A 246 -9.38 -5.26 2.91
N LEU A 247 -8.92 -4.02 2.60
CA LEU A 247 -7.69 -3.50 3.18
C LEU A 247 -7.77 -3.57 4.71
N GLN A 248 -6.71 -4.01 5.34
CA GLN A 248 -6.64 -4.23 6.79
C GLN A 248 -5.22 -3.96 7.30
N ASP A 249 -5.07 -4.00 8.64
CA ASP A 249 -3.76 -3.85 9.30
C ASP A 249 -3.10 -2.50 8.95
N ARG A 250 -3.85 -1.39 9.10
CA ARG A 250 -3.38 -0.02 8.84
C ARG A 250 -3.71 0.89 10.02
N THR A 251 -2.87 1.90 10.19
CA THR A 251 -3.15 3.02 11.09
C THR A 251 -3.70 4.20 10.30
N GLY A 252 -4.81 4.76 10.74
CA GLY A 252 -5.45 5.90 10.12
C GLY A 252 -5.37 7.17 10.97
N ALA A 253 -5.42 8.34 10.31
CA ALA A 253 -5.63 9.63 10.97
C ALA A 253 -6.59 10.49 10.16
N LEU A 254 -7.24 11.46 10.82
CA LEU A 254 -8.32 12.21 10.22
C LEU A 254 -8.07 13.73 10.26
N ILE A 255 -8.31 14.37 9.12
CA ILE A 255 -8.50 15.83 9.01
C ILE A 255 -9.89 16.06 8.47
N GLN A 256 -10.73 16.77 9.22
CA GLN A 256 -12.06 17.16 8.77
C GLN A 256 -12.18 18.67 8.56
N ASN A 257 -13.02 19.07 7.62
CA ASN A 257 -13.30 20.47 7.38
C ASN A 257 -14.80 20.71 7.21
N GLY A 258 -15.31 21.80 7.80
CA GLY A 258 -16.68 22.23 7.62
C GLY A 258 -16.90 23.61 8.19
N SER A 259 -17.38 24.57 7.38
CA SER A 259 -17.47 25.97 7.75
C SER A 259 -18.35 26.23 8.98
N TRP A 260 -19.47 25.51 9.12
CA TRP A 260 -20.43 25.68 10.24
C TRP A 260 -20.71 24.38 11.00
N ALA A 261 -20.60 23.20 10.36
CA ALA A 261 -20.91 21.92 10.96
C ALA A 261 -19.98 20.83 10.38
N PRO A 262 -18.71 20.75 10.80
CA PRO A 262 -17.80 19.70 10.36
C PRO A 262 -18.30 18.33 10.82
N ALA A 263 -18.60 17.44 9.88
CA ALA A 263 -19.17 16.11 10.13
C ALA A 263 -18.39 14.98 9.43
N SER A 264 -17.55 15.30 8.44
CA SER A 264 -16.85 14.31 7.63
C SER A 264 -15.98 13.38 8.48
N GLY A 265 -15.29 13.87 9.52
CA GLY A 265 -14.42 13.06 10.37
C GLY A 265 -15.16 11.92 11.07
N LYS A 266 -16.29 12.20 11.70
CA LYS A 266 -17.12 11.18 12.36
C LYS A 266 -17.60 10.12 11.36
N LEU A 267 -18.01 10.53 10.18
CA LEU A 267 -18.53 9.63 9.15
C LEU A 267 -17.40 8.77 8.54
N MET A 268 -16.22 9.36 8.31
CA MET A 268 -15.03 8.61 7.89
C MET A 268 -14.64 7.57 8.94
N ALA A 269 -14.61 7.97 10.23
CA ALA A 269 -14.31 7.05 11.32
C ALA A 269 -15.29 5.87 11.40
N GLN A 270 -16.57 6.07 11.09
CA GLN A 270 -17.56 4.99 11.05
C GLN A 270 -17.23 3.96 9.96
N ILE A 271 -16.92 4.40 8.73
CA ILE A 271 -16.55 3.49 7.63
C ILE A 271 -15.26 2.75 7.96
N LEU A 272 -14.26 3.45 8.47
CA LEU A 272 -12.96 2.86 8.82
C LEU A 272 -13.07 1.86 9.98
N GLY A 273 -13.96 2.13 10.95
CA GLY A 273 -14.22 1.24 12.08
C GLY A 273 -14.86 -0.11 11.71
N GLU A 274 -15.44 -0.23 10.51
CA GLU A 274 -15.95 -1.50 9.96
C GLU A 274 -14.84 -2.35 9.32
N MET A 275 -13.66 -1.76 9.09
CA MET A 275 -12.54 -2.44 8.46
C MET A 275 -11.70 -3.20 9.50
N LYS A 276 -11.22 -4.38 9.12
CA LYS A 276 -10.46 -5.23 10.03
C LYS A 276 -9.11 -4.60 10.40
N ASN A 277 -8.83 -4.50 11.71
CA ASN A 277 -7.56 -3.98 12.24
C ASN A 277 -7.17 -2.60 11.65
N MET A 278 -8.17 -1.74 11.45
CA MET A 278 -7.94 -0.34 11.12
C MET A 278 -7.92 0.45 12.44
N GLU A 279 -6.75 0.89 12.86
CA GLU A 279 -6.56 1.68 14.08
C GLU A 279 -6.55 3.16 13.75
N LEU A 280 -7.34 3.97 14.45
CA LEU A 280 -7.34 5.41 14.25
C LEU A 280 -6.56 6.09 15.38
N LEU A 281 -5.67 7.01 15.02
CA LEU A 281 -5.05 7.92 16.00
C LEU A 281 -6.13 8.79 16.64
N GLU A 282 -5.96 9.09 17.92
CA GLU A 282 -6.91 9.90 18.67
C GLU A 282 -7.01 11.35 18.15
N GLN A 283 -5.88 11.88 17.66
CA GLN A 283 -5.78 13.24 17.16
C GLN A 283 -6.57 13.39 15.85
N THR A 284 -7.62 14.20 15.88
CA THR A 284 -8.36 14.63 14.69
C THR A 284 -8.23 16.14 14.55
N VAL A 285 -7.69 16.60 13.42
CA VAL A 285 -7.64 18.04 13.12
C VAL A 285 -8.95 18.48 12.51
N THR A 286 -9.56 19.53 13.11
CA THR A 286 -10.85 20.09 12.67
C THR A 286 -10.70 21.50 12.15
N LEU A 287 -10.89 21.67 10.85
CA LEU A 287 -10.85 22.97 10.18
C LEU A 287 -12.26 23.57 10.09
N LYS A 288 -12.33 24.90 10.18
CA LYS A 288 -13.53 25.68 9.86
C LYS A 288 -13.25 26.57 8.67
N SER A 289 -13.42 26.04 7.47
CA SER A 289 -13.09 26.60 6.16
C SER A 289 -11.59 26.60 5.86
N ALA A 290 -10.80 27.38 6.58
CA ALA A 290 -9.35 27.50 6.42
C ALA A 290 -8.65 27.25 7.76
N LEU A 291 -7.35 27.06 7.68
CA LEU A 291 -6.49 26.93 8.86
C LEU A 291 -6.54 28.26 9.67
N ALA A 292 -6.93 28.18 10.93
CA ALA A 292 -6.94 29.34 11.81
C ALA A 292 -5.54 29.63 12.39
N PRO A 293 -5.24 30.87 12.81
CA PRO A 293 -4.01 31.18 13.51
C PRO A 293 -3.80 30.24 14.73
N GLY A 294 -2.65 29.60 14.82
CA GLY A 294 -2.28 28.67 15.90
C GLY A 294 -2.70 27.20 15.65
N GLN A 295 -3.51 26.90 14.64
CA GLN A 295 -3.84 25.51 14.28
C GLN A 295 -2.69 24.75 13.58
N ASP A 296 -1.64 25.43 13.18
CA ASP A 296 -0.37 24.84 12.79
C ASP A 296 0.19 23.91 13.88
N GLN A 297 -0.05 24.24 15.15
CA GLN A 297 0.33 23.37 16.29
C GLN A 297 -0.45 22.05 16.33
N GLU A 298 -1.72 22.03 15.91
CA GLU A 298 -2.50 20.79 15.81
C GLU A 298 -1.94 19.88 14.69
N LEU A 299 -1.53 20.46 13.56
CA LEU A 299 -0.88 19.72 12.48
C LEU A 299 0.51 19.21 12.89
N GLU A 300 1.23 20.00 13.68
CA GLU A 300 2.53 19.59 14.23
C GLU A 300 2.36 18.40 15.15
N ALA A 301 1.41 18.44 16.09
CA ALA A 301 1.10 17.34 17.00
C ALA A 301 0.66 16.07 16.25
N LEU A 302 -0.16 16.23 15.20
CA LEU A 302 -0.56 15.10 14.34
C LEU A 302 0.64 14.51 13.59
N ALA A 303 1.58 15.35 13.11
CA ALA A 303 2.80 14.90 12.44
C ALA A 303 3.71 14.14 13.42
N ASP A 304 3.82 14.59 14.67
CA ASP A 304 4.58 13.90 15.71
C ASP A 304 3.98 12.54 16.04
N ALA A 305 2.66 12.48 16.25
CA ALA A 305 1.95 11.23 16.53
C ALA A 305 2.08 10.21 15.37
N LEU A 306 1.92 10.67 14.13
CA LEU A 306 2.13 9.83 12.95
C LEU A 306 3.57 9.34 12.84
N ALA A 307 4.55 10.22 13.05
CA ALA A 307 5.97 9.85 12.98
C ALA A 307 6.34 8.83 14.05
N ALA A 308 5.89 9.00 15.29
CA ALA A 308 6.09 8.05 16.38
C ALA A 308 5.46 6.69 16.05
N SER A 309 4.22 6.67 15.58
CA SER A 309 3.53 5.45 15.18
C SER A 309 4.22 4.75 14.01
N VAL A 310 4.63 5.47 12.96
CA VAL A 310 5.40 4.91 11.82
C VAL A 310 6.69 4.27 12.29
N ARG A 311 7.40 4.87 13.26
CA ARG A 311 8.64 4.30 13.81
C ARG A 311 8.40 3.12 14.75
N GLY A 312 7.16 2.93 15.22
CA GLY A 312 6.81 1.93 16.23
C GLY A 312 7.28 2.34 17.63
N GLU A 313 7.46 3.63 17.84
CA GLU A 313 7.69 4.21 19.16
C GLU A 313 6.32 4.18 19.86
N GLN A 314 6.15 3.31 20.87
CA GLN A 314 4.98 3.40 21.74
C GLN A 314 5.07 4.73 22.47
N GLU A 315 3.97 5.48 22.57
CA GLU A 315 3.87 6.56 23.52
C GLU A 315 4.25 6.00 24.90
N ALA A 316 5.40 6.41 25.40
CA ALA A 316 5.67 6.21 26.82
C ALA A 316 4.53 6.93 27.54
N PRO A 317 3.82 6.30 28.51
CA PRO A 317 2.81 7.00 29.28
C PRO A 317 3.44 8.30 29.75
N GLU A 318 2.75 9.40 29.56
CA GLU A 318 3.15 10.74 29.95
C GLU A 318 3.57 10.68 31.42
N GLN A 319 4.85 10.36 31.64
CA GLN A 319 5.45 10.51 32.95
C GLN A 319 5.46 12.02 33.16
N ALA A 320 4.59 12.46 34.06
CA ALA A 320 4.68 13.78 34.63
C ALA A 320 6.15 14.16 34.71
N VAL A 321 6.53 15.24 34.05
CA VAL A 321 7.87 15.79 34.09
C VAL A 321 8.18 16.04 35.56
N ALA A 322 8.65 14.98 36.24
CA ALA A 322 9.36 15.13 37.49
C ALA A 322 10.64 15.89 37.10
N ASP A 323 10.79 17.05 37.66
CA ASP A 323 11.95 17.95 37.48
C ASP A 323 13.20 17.11 37.19
N ALA A 324 13.71 17.18 35.96
CA ALA A 324 15.04 16.65 35.66
C ALA A 324 16.01 17.29 36.61
N PRO A 325 16.86 16.52 37.31
CA PRO A 325 17.88 17.12 38.18
C PRO A 325 18.67 18.11 37.28
N LYS A 326 18.62 19.40 37.63
CA LYS A 326 19.41 20.43 36.95
C LYS A 326 20.84 19.91 36.92
N ALA A 327 21.38 19.64 35.72
CA ALA A 327 22.76 19.29 35.53
C ALA A 327 23.58 20.42 36.19
N LYS A 328 24.27 20.11 37.28
CA LYS A 328 25.17 21.04 37.91
C LYS A 328 26.42 21.15 37.04
N GLY A 329 26.61 22.29 36.41
CA GLY A 329 27.71 22.52 35.52
C GLY A 329 27.85 24.01 35.15
N PHE A 330 29.01 24.39 34.65
CA PHE A 330 29.28 25.74 34.20
C PHE A 330 29.21 25.83 32.67
N ILE A 331 28.41 26.77 32.14
CA ILE A 331 28.19 26.96 30.71
C ILE A 331 29.06 28.12 30.20
N CYS A 332 29.86 27.87 29.17
CA CYS A 332 30.59 28.91 28.47
C CYS A 332 29.62 29.84 27.71
N LYS A 333 29.58 31.12 28.07
CA LYS A 333 28.70 32.16 27.47
C LYS A 333 28.99 32.42 25.99
N ILE A 334 30.14 31.96 25.49
CA ILE A 334 30.57 32.28 24.13
C ILE A 334 30.22 31.15 23.16
N CYS A 335 30.39 29.87 23.57
CA CYS A 335 30.18 28.71 22.68
C CYS A 335 29.22 27.67 23.19
N GLY A 336 28.64 27.84 24.38
CA GLY A 336 27.68 26.87 24.96
C GLY A 336 28.30 25.59 25.50
N PHE A 337 29.61 25.44 25.55
CA PHE A 337 30.26 24.26 26.12
C PHE A 337 29.92 24.14 27.62
N ILE A 338 29.49 22.94 28.06
CA ILE A 338 29.13 22.66 29.44
C ILE A 338 30.29 21.92 30.09
N TYR A 339 30.79 22.48 31.19
CA TYR A 339 31.76 21.85 32.07
C TYR A 339 31.02 21.22 33.26
N GLU A 340 30.85 19.92 33.22
CA GLU A 340 30.10 19.16 34.25
C GLU A 340 30.93 18.97 35.52
N SER A 341 30.86 19.92 36.45
CA SER A 341 31.52 19.86 37.75
C SER A 341 30.84 20.80 38.75
N ASP A 342 30.96 20.53 40.02
CA ASP A 342 30.46 21.39 41.10
C ASP A 342 31.32 22.65 41.28
N THR A 343 32.56 22.69 40.75
CA THR A 343 33.48 23.82 40.85
C THR A 343 34.20 24.03 39.54
N LEU A 344 34.40 25.30 39.14
CA LEU A 344 35.18 25.69 37.96
C LEU A 344 36.57 26.18 38.40
N PRO A 345 37.69 25.53 37.99
CA PRO A 345 39.02 26.00 38.28
C PRO A 345 39.27 27.41 37.75
N GLU A 346 39.99 28.27 38.51
CA GLU A 346 40.27 29.66 38.10
C GLU A 346 41.11 29.75 36.80
N ASP A 347 41.95 28.74 36.58
CA ASP A 347 42.80 28.63 35.38
C ASP A 347 42.14 27.87 34.22
N PHE A 348 40.87 27.44 34.38
CA PHE A 348 40.15 26.68 33.34
C PHE A 348 40.00 27.54 32.06
N ARG A 349 40.26 26.86 30.93
CA ARG A 349 39.98 27.40 29.60
C ARG A 349 39.07 26.50 28.85
N CYS A 350 38.09 27.09 28.20
CA CYS A 350 37.13 26.37 27.36
C CYS A 350 37.86 25.57 26.27
N PRO A 351 37.66 24.23 26.17
CA PRO A 351 38.35 23.41 25.18
C PRO A 351 37.87 23.70 23.73
N ILE A 352 36.71 24.34 23.58
CA ILE A 352 36.13 24.65 22.27
C ILE A 352 36.60 26.05 21.76
N CYS A 353 36.53 27.10 22.60
CA CYS A 353 36.80 28.47 22.16
C CYS A 353 37.97 29.17 22.89
N GLY A 354 38.66 28.48 23.80
CA GLY A 354 39.84 28.97 24.53
C GLY A 354 39.56 30.05 25.60
N ARG A 355 38.28 30.37 25.86
CA ARG A 355 37.88 31.41 26.82
C ARG A 355 38.16 31.04 28.25
N PRO A 356 38.53 32.02 29.13
CA PRO A 356 38.84 31.77 30.53
C PRO A 356 37.59 31.46 31.37
N ALA A 357 37.81 30.99 32.60
CA ALA A 357 36.76 30.63 33.55
C ALA A 357 35.76 31.77 33.83
N SER A 358 36.16 33.03 33.72
CA SER A 358 35.31 34.23 33.89
C SER A 358 34.16 34.31 32.86
N ASP A 359 34.28 33.62 31.73
CA ASP A 359 33.28 33.58 30.70
C ASP A 359 32.31 32.41 30.84
N PHE A 360 32.28 31.75 32.00
CA PHE A 360 31.35 30.69 32.37
C PHE A 360 30.34 31.15 33.42
N GLU A 361 29.14 30.63 33.31
CA GLU A 361 28.07 30.81 34.30
C GLU A 361 27.57 29.43 34.80
N PRO A 362 27.16 29.33 36.11
CA PRO A 362 26.67 28.08 36.70
C PRO A 362 25.28 27.65 36.13
#